data_dbce96c0a2e2a2d633c32ffaef99c85f
#
_entry.id   dbce96c0a2e2a2d633c32ffaef99c85f
#
_cell.length_a   1.000
_cell.length_b   1.000
_cell.length_c   1.000
_cell.angle_alpha   90.00
_cell.angle_beta   90.00
_cell.angle_gamma   90.00
#
_symmetry.space_group_name_H-M   'P 1'
#
loop_
_entity.id
_entity.type
_entity.pdbx_description
1 polymer ?
#
loop_
_entity_poly.entity_id
_entity_poly.type
_entity_poly.pdbx_seq_one_letter_code
_entity_poly.pdbx_strand_id
1 'polypeptide(L)'
;PIHRCVRELAERTGVQLGVFEEGYVRPDHITLEGGGINAYSTLPRDKNFYLAYPVGQSSDPLKVGHVFWYATLWAILYYLVGSILKPSFPHYRHHRRLAVREMFPWFLGLWRKCFYSIKERHMENRLLTEYSGRFFLVPLQVYYDAQIRVHSNYPSIESFIHDVVSSFAKNADPDVALVIKHHPMDRAYRD
;
A
#
# COMPACT_ATOMS: atom_id res chain seq x y z
N PRO A 1 -1.49 7.78 -15.17
CA PRO A 1 -1.66 8.45 -16.47
C PRO A 1 -1.03 9.86 -16.48
N ILE A 2 -1.45 10.80 -15.60
CA ILE A 2 -0.94 12.20 -15.60
C ILE A 2 0.57 12.23 -15.32
N HIS A 3 1.05 11.54 -14.32
CA HIS A 3 2.48 11.49 -13.95
C HIS A 3 3.37 11.00 -15.10
N ARG A 4 2.89 10.03 -15.90
CA ARG A 4 3.63 9.55 -17.07
C ARG A 4 3.78 10.64 -18.14
N CYS A 5 2.70 11.36 -18.46
CA CYS A 5 2.75 12.46 -19.43
C CYS A 5 3.68 13.59 -18.96
N VAL A 6 3.70 13.91 -17.66
CA VAL A 6 4.59 14.93 -17.10
C VAL A 6 6.05 14.51 -17.25
N ARG A 7 6.37 13.25 -17.00
CA ARG A 7 7.73 12.72 -17.16
C ARG A 7 8.18 12.81 -18.63
N GLU A 8 7.37 12.31 -19.56
CA GLU A 8 7.66 12.37 -20.99
C GLU A 8 7.86 13.82 -21.48
N LEU A 9 7.07 14.76 -20.96
CA LEU A 9 7.20 16.19 -21.25
C LEU A 9 8.50 16.76 -20.69
N ALA A 10 8.83 16.46 -19.43
CA ALA A 10 10.05 16.90 -18.78
C ALA A 10 11.31 16.41 -19.52
N GLU A 11 11.33 15.15 -19.93
CA GLU A 11 12.41 14.57 -20.73
C GLU A 11 12.57 15.29 -22.09
N ARG A 12 11.47 15.66 -22.75
CA ARG A 12 11.48 16.36 -24.03
C ARG A 12 11.89 17.82 -23.94
N THR A 13 11.57 18.49 -22.83
CA THR A 13 11.82 19.93 -22.64
C THR A 13 13.06 20.24 -21.84
N GLY A 14 13.73 19.22 -21.29
CA GLY A 14 14.91 19.39 -20.42
C GLY A 14 14.58 19.99 -19.04
N VAL A 15 13.30 20.04 -18.66
CA VAL A 15 12.88 20.54 -17.33
C VAL A 15 13.19 19.49 -16.28
N GLN A 16 13.77 19.93 -15.15
CA GLN A 16 14.01 19.05 -14.02
C GLN A 16 12.69 18.62 -13.37
N LEU A 17 12.55 17.29 -13.16
CA LEU A 17 11.38 16.70 -12.54
C LEU A 17 11.74 16.18 -11.15
N GLY A 18 11.12 16.73 -10.12
CA GLY A 18 11.13 16.18 -8.76
C GLY A 18 9.83 15.44 -8.48
N VAL A 19 9.93 14.22 -7.97
CA VAL A 19 8.77 13.37 -7.64
C VAL A 19 8.72 13.14 -6.14
N PHE A 20 7.60 13.54 -5.53
CA PHE A 20 7.31 13.29 -4.13
C PHE A 20 6.48 12.03 -3.94
N GLU A 21 6.79 11.28 -2.90
CA GLU A 21 6.01 10.14 -2.43
C GLU A 21 6.01 10.12 -0.90
N GLU A 22 5.05 9.44 -0.32
CA GLU A 22 5.04 9.14 1.10
C GLU A 22 6.31 8.36 1.48
N GLY A 23 6.99 8.79 2.54
CA GLY A 23 8.26 8.20 2.94
C GLY A 23 8.15 6.73 3.34
N TYR A 24 9.24 6.01 3.22
CA TYR A 24 9.34 4.62 3.69
C TYR A 24 9.27 4.52 5.22
N VAL A 25 9.71 5.55 5.93
CA VAL A 25 9.52 5.70 7.38
C VAL A 25 8.34 6.62 7.63
N ARG A 26 7.26 6.08 8.16
CA ARG A 26 6.01 6.81 8.41
C ARG A 26 5.86 7.11 9.90
N PRO A 27 5.21 8.23 10.26
CA PRO A 27 4.41 9.14 9.42
C PRO A 27 5.15 10.36 8.86
N ASP A 28 6.32 10.70 9.36
CA ASP A 28 6.88 12.05 9.28
C ASP A 28 7.89 12.26 8.16
N HIS A 29 8.08 11.27 7.32
CA HIS A 29 9.06 11.33 6.24
C HIS A 29 8.37 11.32 4.87
N ILE A 30 8.93 12.08 3.96
CA ILE A 30 8.59 12.07 2.54
C ILE A 30 9.82 11.67 1.73
N THR A 31 9.60 10.98 0.63
CA THR A 31 10.65 10.70 -0.36
C THR A 31 10.56 11.75 -1.46
N LEU A 32 11.70 12.33 -1.83
CA LEU A 32 11.84 13.20 -3.00
C LEU A 32 12.99 12.69 -3.85
N GLU A 33 12.70 12.33 -5.08
CA GLU A 33 13.71 11.86 -6.04
C GLU A 33 13.61 12.61 -7.37
N GLY A 34 14.74 12.77 -8.03
CA GLY A 34 14.81 13.33 -9.39
C GLY A 34 14.37 12.31 -10.43
N GLY A 35 13.44 12.68 -11.30
CA GLY A 35 13.02 11.87 -12.44
C GLY A 35 12.02 10.75 -12.15
N GLY A 36 11.99 10.17 -10.95
CA GLY A 36 11.05 9.12 -10.60
C GLY A 36 11.32 8.46 -9.26
N ILE A 37 10.37 7.66 -8.79
CA ILE A 37 10.42 6.91 -7.54
C ILE A 37 10.01 5.46 -7.79
N ASN A 38 10.14 4.60 -6.80
CA ASN A 38 9.80 3.18 -6.85
C ASN A 38 10.56 2.47 -7.99
N ALA A 39 9.88 1.90 -8.97
CA ALA A 39 10.52 1.23 -10.12
C ALA A 39 11.33 2.17 -11.01
N TYR A 40 11.05 3.48 -10.94
CA TYR A 40 11.80 4.54 -11.65
C TYR A 40 12.80 5.27 -10.76
N SER A 41 13.04 4.77 -9.55
CA SER A 41 14.02 5.33 -8.63
C SER A 41 15.42 5.30 -9.25
N THR A 42 16.13 6.40 -9.11
CA THR A 42 17.52 6.55 -9.54
C THR A 42 18.52 6.31 -8.41
N LEU A 43 18.02 5.93 -7.23
CA LEU A 43 18.88 5.60 -6.10
C LEU A 43 19.82 4.44 -6.43
N PRO A 44 21.11 4.53 -6.06
CA PRO A 44 22.06 3.46 -6.26
C PRO A 44 21.60 2.14 -5.63
N ARG A 45 21.84 1.03 -6.32
CA ARG A 45 21.53 -0.32 -5.81
C ARG A 45 22.72 -0.98 -5.12
N ASP A 46 23.86 -0.31 -5.06
CA ASP A 46 25.05 -0.80 -4.39
C ASP A 46 24.98 -0.53 -2.90
N LYS A 47 25.06 -1.60 -2.10
CA LYS A 47 25.06 -1.52 -0.64
C LYS A 47 26.21 -0.66 -0.09
N ASN A 48 27.36 -0.65 -0.76
CA ASN A 48 28.54 0.07 -0.29
C ASN A 48 28.32 1.59 -0.34
N PHE A 49 27.52 2.06 -1.30
CA PHE A 49 27.10 3.46 -1.34
C PHE A 49 26.42 3.87 -0.03
N TYR A 50 25.48 3.05 0.47
CA TYR A 50 24.73 3.35 1.68
C TYR A 50 25.57 3.16 2.95
N LEU A 51 26.48 2.20 2.98
CA LEU A 51 27.40 1.99 4.11
C LEU A 51 28.44 3.12 4.25
N ALA A 52 28.82 3.75 3.14
CA ALA A 52 29.72 4.89 3.12
C ALA A 52 29.01 6.22 3.43
N TYR A 53 27.69 6.26 3.40
CA TYR A 53 26.95 7.49 3.63
C TYR A 53 26.87 7.79 5.14
N PRO A 54 27.16 9.03 5.57
CA PRO A 54 27.06 9.37 6.99
C PRO A 54 25.59 9.24 7.43
N VAL A 55 25.40 8.51 8.51
CA VAL A 55 24.05 8.41 9.12
C VAL A 55 23.72 9.78 9.72
N GLY A 56 22.78 10.48 9.08
CA GLY A 56 22.25 11.73 9.60
C GLY A 56 21.53 11.51 10.94
N GLN A 57 21.44 12.55 11.75
CA GLN A 57 20.59 12.50 12.94
C GLN A 57 19.13 12.33 12.49
N SER A 58 18.56 11.18 12.79
CA SER A 58 17.12 10.95 12.63
C SER A 58 16.40 11.56 13.83
N SER A 59 15.42 12.40 13.58
CA SER A 59 14.48 12.77 14.63
C SER A 59 13.57 11.58 14.93
N ASP A 60 13.24 11.36 16.19
CA ASP A 60 12.26 10.35 16.56
C ASP A 60 10.92 10.66 15.87
N PRO A 61 10.30 9.68 15.23
CA PRO A 61 9.02 9.88 14.55
C PRO A 61 7.94 10.29 15.56
N LEU A 62 7.10 11.25 15.18
CA LEU A 62 5.98 11.67 16.01
C LEU A 62 5.03 10.49 16.26
N LYS A 63 4.57 10.33 17.49
CA LYS A 63 3.59 9.29 17.81
C LYS A 63 2.27 9.60 17.13
N VAL A 64 1.85 8.75 16.23
CA VAL A 64 0.53 8.83 15.57
C VAL A 64 -0.51 8.29 16.53
N GLY A 65 -1.39 9.16 17.04
CA GLY A 65 -2.48 8.78 17.92
C GLY A 65 -3.65 8.10 17.17
N HIS A 66 -4.88 8.42 17.52
CA HIS A 66 -6.11 7.84 16.94
C HIS A 66 -6.45 8.36 15.52
N VAL A 67 -5.43 8.60 14.67
CA VAL A 67 -5.58 9.16 13.32
C VAL A 67 -6.55 8.35 12.48
N PHE A 68 -6.57 7.03 12.62
CA PHE A 68 -7.48 6.16 11.86
C PHE A 68 -8.96 6.55 12.02
N TRP A 69 -9.41 6.78 13.25
CA TRP A 69 -10.81 7.13 13.52
C TRP A 69 -11.16 8.52 13.01
N TYR A 70 -10.27 9.48 13.19
CA TYR A 70 -10.46 10.83 12.65
C TYR A 70 -10.47 10.82 11.12
N ALA A 71 -9.52 10.13 10.48
CA ALA A 71 -9.48 9.99 9.04
C ALA A 71 -10.75 9.32 8.48
N THR A 72 -11.25 8.29 9.17
CA THR A 72 -12.50 7.61 8.81
C THR A 72 -13.70 8.54 8.92
N LEU A 73 -13.83 9.27 10.03
CA LEU A 73 -14.91 10.24 10.24
C LEU A 73 -14.90 11.33 9.15
N TRP A 74 -13.75 11.95 8.93
CA TRP A 74 -13.62 13.01 7.91
C TRP A 74 -13.86 12.47 6.50
N ALA A 75 -13.43 11.26 6.19
CA ALA A 75 -13.72 10.63 4.90
C ALA A 75 -15.23 10.41 4.72
N ILE A 76 -15.93 9.90 5.74
CA ILE A 76 -17.39 9.73 5.71
C ILE A 76 -18.08 11.07 5.47
N LEU A 77 -17.75 12.09 6.27
CA LEU A 77 -18.32 13.44 6.13
C LEU A 77 -18.05 14.03 4.75
N TYR A 78 -16.83 13.90 4.25
CA TYR A 78 -16.46 14.38 2.93
C TYR A 78 -17.29 13.75 1.82
N TYR A 79 -17.45 12.42 1.82
CA TYR A 79 -18.25 11.72 0.80
C TYR A 79 -19.73 12.04 0.93
N LEU A 80 -20.26 12.16 2.15
CA LEU A 80 -21.64 12.52 2.41
C LEU A 80 -21.95 13.93 1.88
N VAL A 81 -21.18 14.92 2.31
CA VAL A 81 -21.35 16.32 1.90
C VAL A 81 -21.13 16.47 0.39
N GLY A 82 -20.08 15.85 -0.14
CA GLY A 82 -19.79 15.86 -1.57
C GLY A 82 -20.90 15.21 -2.41
N SER A 83 -21.56 14.17 -1.90
CA SER A 83 -22.69 13.53 -2.56
C SER A 83 -23.94 14.40 -2.55
N ILE A 84 -24.22 15.07 -1.44
CA ILE A 84 -25.38 15.97 -1.27
C ILE A 84 -25.21 17.21 -2.14
N LEU A 85 -24.03 17.83 -2.13
CA LEU A 85 -23.77 19.08 -2.85
C LEU A 85 -23.39 18.87 -4.33
N LYS A 86 -23.28 17.64 -4.79
CA LYS A 86 -22.95 17.34 -6.19
C LYS A 86 -23.81 18.09 -7.22
N PRO A 87 -25.13 18.25 -7.06
CA PRO A 87 -25.95 19.02 -8.01
C PRO A 87 -25.56 20.49 -8.11
N SER A 88 -25.03 21.08 -7.03
CA SER A 88 -24.59 22.48 -6.99
C SER A 88 -23.27 22.71 -7.73
N PHE A 89 -22.52 21.64 -8.02
CA PHE A 89 -21.22 21.69 -8.69
C PHE A 89 -21.16 20.75 -9.90
N PRO A 90 -21.95 20.98 -10.97
CA PRO A 90 -22.12 20.04 -12.09
C PRO A 90 -20.83 19.79 -12.87
N HIS A 91 -19.90 20.76 -12.88
CA HIS A 91 -18.63 20.65 -13.60
C HIS A 91 -17.48 20.06 -12.75
N TYR A 92 -17.69 19.87 -11.45
CA TYR A 92 -16.67 19.28 -10.59
C TYR A 92 -16.52 17.78 -10.85
N ARG A 93 -15.32 17.39 -11.25
CA ARG A 93 -14.97 15.97 -11.48
C ARG A 93 -14.03 15.49 -10.39
N HIS A 94 -14.56 14.72 -9.47
CA HIS A 94 -13.76 14.03 -8.47
C HIS A 94 -13.11 12.77 -9.06
N HIS A 95 -11.90 12.40 -8.60
CA HIS A 95 -11.19 11.19 -9.04
C HIS A 95 -11.95 9.89 -8.72
N ARG A 96 -12.80 9.91 -7.71
CA ARG A 96 -13.75 8.82 -7.40
C ARG A 96 -15.18 9.31 -7.53
N ARG A 97 -16.12 8.41 -7.74
CA ARG A 97 -17.53 8.77 -7.80
C ARG A 97 -18.00 9.22 -6.41
N LEU A 98 -18.49 10.46 -6.29
CA LEU A 98 -19.16 10.94 -5.09
C LEU A 98 -20.60 10.38 -5.09
N ALA A 99 -20.79 9.23 -4.43
CA ALA A 99 -22.09 8.60 -4.27
C ALA A 99 -22.12 7.85 -2.93
N VAL A 100 -23.24 7.90 -2.23
CA VAL A 100 -23.41 7.24 -0.93
C VAL A 100 -23.15 5.73 -1.03
N ARG A 101 -23.47 5.11 -2.16
CA ARG A 101 -23.20 3.69 -2.40
C ARG A 101 -21.71 3.32 -2.35
N GLU A 102 -20.82 4.26 -2.60
CA GLU A 102 -19.36 4.03 -2.53
C GLU A 102 -18.87 3.87 -1.08
N MET A 103 -19.73 4.19 -0.11
CA MET A 103 -19.46 3.94 1.30
C MET A 103 -19.76 2.49 1.73
N PHE A 104 -20.60 1.76 0.98
CA PHE A 104 -20.98 0.38 1.31
C PHE A 104 -19.77 -0.57 1.47
N PRO A 105 -18.77 -0.55 0.58
CA PRO A 105 -17.55 -1.33 0.78
C PRO A 105 -16.83 -1.02 2.10
N TRP A 106 -16.90 0.21 2.61
CA TRP A 106 -16.26 0.57 3.87
C TRP A 106 -16.94 -0.10 5.08
N PHE A 107 -18.28 -0.13 5.09
CA PHE A 107 -19.02 -0.86 6.12
C PHE A 107 -18.72 -2.36 6.06
N LEU A 108 -18.68 -2.93 4.86
CA LEU A 108 -18.31 -4.33 4.67
C LEU A 108 -16.87 -4.59 5.14
N GLY A 109 -15.93 -3.71 4.81
CA GLY A 109 -14.54 -3.79 5.27
C GLY A 109 -14.41 -3.69 6.79
N LEU A 110 -15.21 -2.82 7.43
CA LEU A 110 -15.22 -2.69 8.89
C LEU A 110 -15.79 -3.96 9.55
N TRP A 111 -16.91 -4.48 9.04
CA TRP A 111 -17.50 -5.71 9.54
C TRP A 111 -16.51 -6.89 9.41
N ARG A 112 -15.89 -7.06 8.26
CA ARG A 112 -14.86 -8.09 8.03
C ARG A 112 -13.65 -7.90 8.94
N LYS A 113 -13.23 -6.66 9.19
CA LYS A 113 -12.16 -6.38 10.15
C LYS A 113 -12.50 -6.92 11.55
N CYS A 114 -13.71 -6.67 12.02
CA CYS A 114 -14.17 -7.18 13.32
C CYS A 114 -14.24 -8.72 13.31
N PHE A 115 -14.83 -9.30 12.27
CA PHE A 115 -14.93 -10.76 12.12
C PHE A 115 -13.58 -11.44 12.13
N TYR A 116 -12.62 -10.97 11.30
CA TYR A 116 -11.29 -11.57 11.23
C TYR A 116 -10.47 -11.29 12.49
N SER A 117 -10.66 -10.17 13.17
CA SER A 117 -9.96 -9.93 14.45
C SER A 117 -10.33 -10.97 15.52
N ILE A 118 -11.54 -11.54 15.46
CA ILE A 118 -11.96 -12.62 16.33
C ILE A 118 -11.47 -13.98 15.83
N LYS A 119 -11.67 -14.25 14.52
CA LYS A 119 -11.33 -15.53 13.89
C LYS A 119 -9.83 -15.81 13.91
N GLU A 120 -9.02 -14.79 13.69
CA GLU A 120 -7.56 -14.90 13.53
C GLU A 120 -6.78 -14.57 14.80
N ARG A 121 -7.49 -14.29 15.90
CA ARG A 121 -6.88 -13.83 17.16
C ARG A 121 -5.81 -14.79 17.72
N HIS A 122 -5.92 -16.08 17.45
CA HIS A 122 -4.93 -17.08 17.89
C HIS A 122 -3.81 -17.30 16.87
N MET A 123 -3.95 -16.80 15.64
CA MET A 123 -2.96 -17.06 14.59
C MET A 123 -1.62 -16.39 14.90
N GLU A 124 -1.64 -15.14 15.37
CA GLU A 124 -0.43 -14.43 15.77
C GLU A 124 0.35 -15.19 16.85
N ASN A 125 -0.36 -15.62 17.91
CA ASN A 125 0.26 -16.40 18.97
C ASN A 125 0.84 -17.72 18.44
N ARG A 126 0.12 -18.43 17.58
CA ARG A 126 0.63 -19.66 16.96
C ARG A 126 1.90 -19.42 16.13
N LEU A 127 1.94 -18.33 15.35
CA LEU A 127 3.13 -17.97 14.58
C LEU A 127 4.32 -17.65 15.47
N LEU A 128 4.10 -16.97 16.60
CA LEU A 128 5.14 -16.59 17.53
C LEU A 128 5.61 -17.75 18.43
N THR A 129 4.79 -18.76 18.67
CA THR A 129 5.10 -19.90 19.53
C THR A 129 5.44 -21.17 18.72
N GLU A 130 4.49 -21.70 17.95
CA GLU A 130 4.64 -22.97 17.24
C GLU A 130 5.57 -22.86 16.03
N TYR A 131 5.51 -21.72 15.31
CA TYR A 131 6.25 -21.48 14.06
C TYR A 131 7.33 -20.41 14.19
N SER A 132 7.74 -20.06 15.40
CA SER A 132 8.78 -19.05 15.61
C SER A 132 10.06 -19.42 14.84
N GLY A 133 10.51 -18.49 13.99
CA GLY A 133 11.66 -18.73 13.11
C GLY A 133 11.43 -19.74 11.97
N ARG A 134 10.22 -20.29 11.81
CA ARG A 134 9.88 -21.31 10.82
C ARG A 134 8.68 -20.93 9.95
N PHE A 135 8.60 -19.68 9.55
CA PHE A 135 7.59 -19.25 8.58
C PHE A 135 8.13 -18.16 7.65
N PHE A 136 7.59 -18.14 6.44
CA PHE A 136 7.75 -17.04 5.50
C PHE A 136 6.49 -16.18 5.52
N LEU A 137 6.66 -14.88 5.69
CA LEU A 137 5.56 -13.92 5.64
C LEU A 137 5.55 -13.19 4.30
N VAL A 138 4.43 -13.28 3.59
CA VAL A 138 4.17 -12.60 2.32
C VAL A 138 3.05 -11.57 2.51
N PRO A 139 3.39 -10.31 2.82
CA PRO A 139 2.40 -9.24 2.86
C PRO A 139 2.00 -8.84 1.44
N LEU A 140 0.72 -9.00 1.11
CA LEU A 140 0.19 -8.66 -0.20
C LEU A 140 -0.02 -7.15 -0.34
N GLN A 141 0.19 -6.64 -1.55
CA GLN A 141 -0.25 -5.31 -1.96
C GLN A 141 -1.76 -5.30 -2.25
N VAL A 142 -2.34 -4.10 -2.34
CA VAL A 142 -3.73 -3.95 -2.78
C VAL A 142 -3.87 -4.47 -4.22
N TYR A 143 -4.97 -5.18 -4.52
CA TYR A 143 -5.17 -5.86 -5.81
C TYR A 143 -5.06 -4.96 -7.05
N TYR A 144 -5.29 -3.65 -6.91
CA TYR A 144 -5.16 -2.66 -7.99
C TYR A 144 -3.89 -1.81 -7.90
N ASP A 145 -2.93 -2.18 -7.05
CA ASP A 145 -1.71 -1.41 -6.85
C ASP A 145 -0.88 -1.34 -8.14
N ALA A 146 -0.40 -0.15 -8.44
CA ALA A 146 0.46 0.10 -9.58
C ALA A 146 1.81 -0.65 -9.46
N GLN A 147 2.27 -0.96 -8.26
CA GLN A 147 3.49 -1.72 -8.04
C GLN A 147 3.40 -3.12 -8.66
N ILE A 148 2.23 -3.76 -8.56
CA ILE A 148 2.01 -5.06 -9.21
C ILE A 148 1.74 -4.86 -10.70
N ARG A 149 0.77 -4.01 -11.06
CA ARG A 149 0.24 -3.95 -12.43
C ARG A 149 1.15 -3.26 -13.44
N VAL A 150 2.00 -2.34 -13.00
CA VAL A 150 2.82 -1.48 -13.88
C VAL A 150 4.30 -1.70 -13.66
N HIS A 151 4.71 -2.00 -12.43
CA HIS A 151 6.10 -2.04 -12.01
C HIS A 151 6.62 -3.45 -11.70
N SER A 152 5.80 -4.48 -11.90
CA SER A 152 6.21 -5.89 -11.80
C SER A 152 5.95 -6.65 -13.09
N ASN A 153 6.50 -7.87 -13.17
CA ASN A 153 6.24 -8.80 -14.27
C ASN A 153 4.95 -9.62 -14.08
N TYR A 154 4.20 -9.36 -13.00
CA TYR A 154 2.98 -10.07 -12.70
C TYR A 154 1.75 -9.34 -13.26
N PRO A 155 0.90 -10.01 -14.04
CA PRO A 155 -0.32 -9.42 -14.57
C PRO A 155 -1.37 -9.16 -13.47
N SER A 156 -1.31 -9.88 -12.37
CA SER A 156 -2.23 -9.74 -11.23
C SER A 156 -1.62 -10.26 -9.93
N ILE A 157 -2.25 -9.93 -8.80
CA ILE A 157 -1.81 -10.41 -7.49
C ILE A 157 -2.04 -11.92 -7.34
N GLU A 158 -3.06 -12.46 -8.02
CA GLU A 158 -3.36 -13.89 -8.02
C GLU A 158 -2.23 -14.69 -8.68
N SER A 159 -1.67 -14.19 -9.80
CA SER A 159 -0.53 -14.85 -10.46
C SER A 159 0.73 -14.80 -9.58
N PHE A 160 0.95 -13.70 -8.88
CA PHE A 160 2.03 -13.60 -7.88
C PHE A 160 1.83 -14.62 -6.75
N ILE A 161 0.62 -14.73 -6.18
CA ILE A 161 0.31 -15.70 -5.12
C ILE A 161 0.55 -17.12 -5.62
N HIS A 162 0.10 -17.44 -6.82
CA HIS A 162 0.28 -18.76 -7.42
C HIS A 162 1.77 -19.14 -7.51
N ASP A 163 2.61 -18.23 -7.98
CA ASP A 163 4.05 -18.47 -8.11
C ASP A 163 4.72 -18.62 -6.73
N VAL A 164 4.34 -17.78 -5.76
CA VAL A 164 4.84 -17.91 -4.38
C VAL A 164 4.47 -19.24 -3.77
N VAL A 165 3.21 -19.65 -3.87
CA VAL A 165 2.73 -20.96 -3.34
C VAL A 165 3.43 -22.11 -4.03
N SER A 166 3.54 -22.06 -5.36
CA SER A 166 4.20 -23.10 -6.15
C SER A 166 5.69 -23.22 -5.82
N SER A 167 6.37 -22.08 -5.69
CA SER A 167 7.79 -22.05 -5.29
C SER A 167 7.98 -22.57 -3.86
N PHE A 168 7.12 -22.17 -2.93
CA PHE A 168 7.15 -22.62 -1.55
C PHE A 168 6.94 -24.13 -1.47
N ALA A 169 5.90 -24.65 -2.11
CA ALA A 169 5.58 -26.08 -2.10
C ALA A 169 6.70 -26.96 -2.67
N LYS A 170 7.49 -26.40 -3.60
CA LYS A 170 8.59 -27.11 -4.24
C LYS A 170 9.90 -27.09 -3.43
N ASN A 171 10.16 -26.02 -2.69
CA ASN A 171 11.49 -25.75 -2.17
C ASN A 171 11.54 -25.59 -0.64
N ALA A 172 10.41 -25.45 0.05
CA ALA A 172 10.41 -25.27 1.49
C ALA A 172 10.47 -26.58 2.24
N ASP A 173 11.11 -26.56 3.42
CA ASP A 173 11.11 -27.68 4.32
C ASP A 173 9.69 -27.99 4.84
N PRO A 174 9.35 -29.27 5.12
CA PRO A 174 8.00 -29.65 5.58
C PRO A 174 7.54 -28.96 6.85
N ASP A 175 8.47 -28.57 7.73
CA ASP A 175 8.19 -27.97 9.04
C ASP A 175 8.03 -26.43 8.98
N VAL A 176 8.12 -25.83 7.81
CA VAL A 176 8.02 -24.39 7.61
C VAL A 176 6.64 -24.02 7.11
N ALA A 177 6.09 -22.92 7.59
CA ALA A 177 4.78 -22.40 7.17
C ALA A 177 4.91 -21.24 6.19
N LEU A 178 3.98 -21.16 5.23
CA LEU A 178 3.77 -19.97 4.40
C LEU A 178 2.59 -19.16 4.94
N VAL A 179 2.83 -17.93 5.30
CA VAL A 179 1.81 -16.99 5.80
C VAL A 179 1.58 -15.90 4.78
N ILE A 180 0.42 -15.90 4.15
CA ILE A 180 0.03 -14.86 3.19
C ILE A 180 -0.87 -13.88 3.93
N LYS A 181 -0.38 -12.64 4.10
CA LYS A 181 -1.11 -11.58 4.78
C LYS A 181 -1.84 -10.71 3.76
N HIS A 182 -3.16 -10.79 3.78
CA HIS A 182 -4.02 -9.98 2.93
C HIS A 182 -3.93 -8.47 3.28
N HIS A 183 -3.99 -7.61 2.25
CA HIS A 183 -3.97 -6.17 2.49
C HIS A 183 -5.28 -5.70 3.14
N PRO A 184 -5.25 -4.91 4.22
CA PRO A 184 -6.46 -4.49 4.93
C PRO A 184 -7.50 -3.77 4.07
N MET A 185 -7.08 -3.02 3.05
CA MET A 185 -7.98 -2.32 2.14
C MET A 185 -8.75 -3.26 1.19
N ASP A 186 -8.25 -4.46 0.93
CA ASP A 186 -8.92 -5.41 0.05
C ASP A 186 -10.08 -6.14 0.73
N ARG A 187 -10.17 -6.08 2.05
CA ARG A 187 -11.28 -6.69 2.83
C ARG A 187 -12.67 -6.23 2.39
N ALA A 188 -12.78 -5.06 1.77
CA ALA A 188 -14.04 -4.53 1.27
C ALA A 188 -14.44 -5.09 -0.10
N TYR A 189 -13.48 -5.64 -0.85
CA TYR A 189 -13.66 -5.95 -2.28
C TYR A 189 -13.40 -7.43 -2.60
N ARG A 190 -12.52 -8.07 -1.85
CA ARG A 190 -12.11 -9.46 -2.10
C ARG A 190 -11.98 -10.24 -0.79
N ASP A 191 -12.26 -11.52 -0.84
CA ASP A 191 -11.98 -12.53 0.18
C ASP A 191 -10.98 -13.52 -0.34
#